data_71d60f8f440ec1cc8d48f08bf428a9e7
#
_entry.id   71d60f8f440ec1cc8d48f08bf428a9e7
#
_cell.length_a   1.000
_cell.length_b   1.000
_cell.length_c   1.000
_cell.angle_alpha   90.00
_cell.angle_beta   90.00
_cell.angle_gamma   90.00
#
_symmetry.space_group_name_H-M   'P 1'
#
loop_
_entity.id
_entity.type
_entity.pdbx_description
1 polymer ?
#
loop_
_entity_poly.entity_id
_entity_poly.type
_entity_poly.pdbx_seq_one_letter_code
_entity_poly.pdbx_strand_id
1 'polypeptide(L)'
;MTIAVERLRTLDDLAACERLQRRLFGDRASASILSIPSLRAIAESGGLLLGVRSGTATRELAGTIVDLSSTWEGFGAFFSHVFGVSPEARNQGVGSSLREAERRLAQEAGIDVVRAWVDPLRSQESHLLWNKAGAIGTTYERNVFGELSDSANRGLATDRVDVEWWLRSPRTRALLEEGRPAAHARVRLHEMAVATRTTATPSGRRFLVDVKLETGCAKVLVEIPVDVDLLRDEDPAEARRWRVGTRELFEQLLGTGYLLVGLVHEGGRSFQLLEKVDRGAALGHG
;
A
#
# COMPACT_ATOMS: atom_id res chain seq x y z
N MET A 1 6.84 4.54 23.32
CA MET A 1 5.63 5.39 23.50
C MET A 1 4.51 4.80 22.64
N THR A 2 3.34 4.60 23.21
CA THR A 2 2.16 4.14 22.45
C THR A 2 1.60 5.33 21.65
N ILE A 3 1.44 5.17 20.34
CA ILE A 3 0.85 6.19 19.47
C ILE A 3 -0.67 6.12 19.64
N ALA A 4 -1.29 7.22 20.06
CA ALA A 4 -2.74 7.29 20.19
C ALA A 4 -3.39 7.50 18.81
N VAL A 5 -4.26 6.56 18.43
CA VAL A 5 -5.11 6.66 17.24
C VAL A 5 -6.52 6.98 17.68
N GLU A 6 -7.14 7.98 17.08
CA GLU A 6 -8.49 8.44 17.41
C GLU A 6 -9.43 8.37 16.21
N ARG A 7 -10.73 8.21 16.47
CA ARG A 7 -11.77 8.38 15.43
C ARG A 7 -12.01 9.86 15.20
N LEU A 8 -11.99 10.26 13.94
CA LEU A 8 -12.28 11.63 13.53
C LEU A 8 -13.80 11.81 13.35
N ARG A 9 -14.41 12.70 14.13
CA ARG A 9 -15.87 12.89 14.15
C ARG A 9 -16.33 14.32 14.12
N THR A 10 -15.58 15.22 14.75
CA THR A 10 -15.96 16.64 14.86
C THR A 10 -15.61 17.40 13.56
N LEU A 11 -16.21 18.58 13.38
CA LEU A 11 -15.88 19.44 12.25
C LEU A 11 -14.37 19.79 12.22
N ASP A 12 -13.78 20.02 13.39
CA ASP A 12 -12.35 20.31 13.53
C ASP A 12 -11.49 19.12 13.08
N ASP A 13 -11.92 17.88 13.40
CA ASP A 13 -11.23 16.66 12.96
C ASP A 13 -11.28 16.50 11.43
N LEU A 14 -12.47 16.69 10.84
CA LEU A 14 -12.63 16.61 9.38
C LEU A 14 -11.82 17.68 8.67
N ALA A 15 -11.77 18.90 9.21
CA ALA A 15 -10.93 19.96 8.69
C ALA A 15 -9.44 19.63 8.81
N ALA A 16 -9.00 19.01 9.90
CA ALA A 16 -7.62 18.55 10.06
C ALA A 16 -7.27 17.42 9.07
N CYS A 17 -8.22 16.49 8.81
CA CYS A 17 -8.06 15.44 7.81
C CYS A 17 -7.92 16.03 6.40
N GLU A 18 -8.77 16.98 6.01
CA GLU A 18 -8.66 17.67 4.73
C GLU A 18 -7.32 18.41 4.59
N ARG A 19 -6.87 19.15 5.63
CA ARG A 19 -5.57 19.81 5.62
C ARG A 19 -4.41 18.84 5.45
N LEU A 20 -4.44 17.67 6.12
CA LEU A 20 -3.41 16.66 5.95
C LEU A 20 -3.40 16.13 4.51
N GLN A 21 -4.55 15.83 3.91
CA GLN A 21 -4.64 15.42 2.51
C GLN A 21 -4.01 16.47 1.56
N ARG A 22 -4.28 17.77 1.78
CA ARG A 22 -3.66 18.87 1.00
C ARG A 22 -2.13 18.86 1.12
N ARG A 23 -1.59 18.62 2.31
CA ARG A 23 -0.13 18.48 2.51
C ARG A 23 0.45 17.25 1.81
N LEU A 24 -0.27 16.14 1.79
CA LEU A 24 0.19 14.88 1.19
C LEU A 24 0.10 14.89 -0.34
N PHE A 25 -1.00 15.42 -0.89
CA PHE A 25 -1.28 15.35 -2.32
C PHE A 25 -0.99 16.66 -3.06
N GLY A 26 -0.82 17.76 -2.33
CA GLY A 26 -0.60 19.11 -2.85
C GLY A 26 -1.91 19.88 -3.04
N ASP A 27 -1.84 21.20 -2.91
CA ASP A 27 -3.02 22.08 -2.96
C ASP A 27 -3.77 22.08 -4.31
N ARG A 28 -3.08 21.74 -5.40
CA ARG A 28 -3.67 21.63 -6.75
C ARG A 28 -4.37 20.30 -7.02
N ALA A 29 -4.29 19.36 -6.09
CA ALA A 29 -4.83 18.00 -6.22
C ALA A 29 -6.33 17.91 -5.83
N SER A 30 -7.17 18.86 -6.24
CA SER A 30 -8.59 18.89 -5.84
C SER A 30 -9.35 17.59 -6.12
N ALA A 31 -8.97 16.86 -7.16
CA ALA A 31 -9.55 15.56 -7.51
C ALA A 31 -9.17 14.42 -6.55
N SER A 32 -8.04 14.55 -5.83
CA SER A 32 -7.54 13.52 -4.90
C SER A 32 -7.84 13.83 -3.42
N ILE A 33 -8.52 14.95 -3.15
CA ILE A 33 -8.81 15.43 -1.79
C ILE A 33 -10.28 15.28 -1.48
N LEU A 34 -10.60 14.52 -0.44
CA LEU A 34 -11.96 14.45 0.09
C LEU A 34 -12.28 15.73 0.87
N SER A 35 -13.33 16.44 0.44
CA SER A 35 -13.83 17.62 1.11
C SER A 35 -14.48 17.30 2.46
N ILE A 36 -14.63 18.29 3.34
CA ILE A 36 -15.35 18.12 4.63
C ILE A 36 -16.75 17.50 4.43
N PRO A 37 -17.59 17.96 3.48
CA PRO A 37 -18.88 17.32 3.22
C PRO A 37 -18.74 15.83 2.83
N SER A 38 -17.75 15.47 2.00
CA SER A 38 -17.51 14.07 1.62
C SER A 38 -17.07 13.23 2.82
N LEU A 39 -16.13 13.73 3.64
CA LEU A 39 -15.69 13.06 4.86
C LEU A 39 -16.85 12.86 5.84
N ARG A 40 -17.75 13.84 5.99
CA ARG A 40 -18.96 13.73 6.82
C ARG A 40 -19.88 12.64 6.28
N ALA A 41 -20.15 12.63 4.98
CA ALA A 41 -21.02 11.63 4.36
C ALA A 41 -20.45 10.20 4.55
N ILE A 42 -19.14 10.02 4.39
CA ILE A 42 -18.46 8.73 4.63
C ILE A 42 -18.66 8.29 6.08
N ALA A 43 -18.43 9.17 7.05
CA ALA A 43 -18.59 8.86 8.47
C ALA A 43 -20.04 8.47 8.82
N GLU A 44 -21.04 9.18 8.30
CA GLU A 44 -22.46 8.91 8.54
C GLU A 44 -22.96 7.63 7.83
N SER A 45 -22.28 7.24 6.73
CA SER A 45 -22.61 6.00 5.99
C SER A 45 -21.90 4.76 6.54
N GLY A 46 -21.34 4.81 7.74
CA GLY A 46 -20.68 3.69 8.38
C GLY A 46 -19.21 3.50 7.98
N GLY A 47 -18.62 4.46 7.27
CA GLY A 47 -17.19 4.47 6.99
C GLY A 47 -16.34 4.77 8.23
N LEU A 48 -15.05 4.50 8.17
CA LEU A 48 -14.12 4.67 9.27
C LEU A 48 -13.11 5.78 8.95
N LEU A 49 -13.07 6.81 9.79
CA LEU A 49 -12.10 7.89 9.72
C LEU A 49 -11.21 7.85 10.96
N LEU A 50 -9.90 7.66 10.75
CA LEU A 50 -8.91 7.60 11.84
C LEU A 50 -7.84 8.66 11.65
N GLY A 51 -7.28 9.11 12.77
CA GLY A 51 -6.18 10.06 12.78
C GLY A 51 -5.21 9.84 13.93
N VAL A 52 -3.96 10.29 13.70
CA VAL A 52 -2.93 10.43 14.72
C VAL A 52 -2.54 11.90 14.77
N ARG A 53 -2.57 12.53 15.95
CA ARG A 53 -2.15 13.94 16.12
C ARG A 53 -0.63 14.07 16.06
N SER A 54 -0.15 15.20 15.51
CA SER A 54 1.29 15.52 15.46
C SER A 54 1.87 16.08 16.77
N GLY A 55 1.22 15.82 17.90
CA GLY A 55 1.59 16.24 19.25
C GLY A 55 0.36 16.48 20.10
N THR A 56 0.56 16.62 21.41
CA THR A 56 -0.55 16.73 22.39
C THR A 56 -1.26 18.10 22.36
N ALA A 57 -0.61 19.12 21.82
CA ALA A 57 -1.11 20.50 21.80
C ALA A 57 -1.58 20.99 20.43
N THR A 58 -1.42 20.18 19.36
CA THR A 58 -1.75 20.61 18.00
C THR A 58 -3.05 19.99 17.51
N ARG A 59 -3.81 20.75 16.68
CA ARG A 59 -4.98 20.23 15.96
C ARG A 59 -4.60 19.52 14.65
N GLU A 60 -3.29 19.47 14.32
CA GLU A 60 -2.79 18.89 13.08
C GLU A 60 -2.64 17.39 13.18
N LEU A 61 -2.90 16.69 12.07
CA LEU A 61 -2.71 15.26 11.96
C LEU A 61 -1.32 14.93 11.40
N ALA A 62 -0.68 13.92 12.01
CA ALA A 62 0.52 13.26 11.53
C ALA A 62 0.21 12.11 10.56
N GLY A 63 -0.98 11.52 10.67
CA GLY A 63 -1.43 10.47 9.76
C GLY A 63 -2.94 10.30 9.80
N THR A 64 -3.51 9.71 8.74
CA THR A 64 -4.96 9.47 8.62
C THR A 64 -5.26 8.23 7.79
N ILE A 65 -6.41 7.62 8.08
CA ILE A 65 -7.12 6.63 7.25
C ILE A 65 -8.54 7.13 7.00
N VAL A 66 -9.02 6.95 5.78
CA VAL A 66 -10.44 7.13 5.43
C VAL A 66 -10.91 5.91 4.65
N ASP A 67 -11.80 5.15 5.25
CA ASP A 67 -12.38 3.94 4.67
C ASP A 67 -13.86 4.15 4.36
N LEU A 68 -14.26 3.73 3.17
CA LEU A 68 -15.65 3.68 2.76
C LEU A 68 -16.26 2.34 3.18
N SER A 69 -17.47 2.36 3.73
CA SER A 69 -18.24 1.14 3.96
C SER A 69 -18.68 0.51 2.63
N SER A 70 -18.48 -0.78 2.48
CA SER A 70 -18.77 -1.54 1.25
C SER A 70 -19.08 -3.00 1.56
N THR A 71 -19.31 -3.78 0.52
CA THR A 71 -19.39 -5.25 0.59
C THR A 71 -18.45 -5.84 -0.47
N TRP A 72 -17.88 -7.00 -0.18
CA TRP A 72 -17.04 -7.73 -1.09
C TRP A 72 -17.34 -9.23 -1.02
N GLU A 73 -17.72 -9.84 -2.13
CA GLU A 73 -18.06 -11.28 -2.22
C GLU A 73 -19.05 -11.74 -1.14
N GLY A 74 -19.98 -10.87 -0.72
CA GLY A 74 -20.97 -11.16 0.32
C GLY A 74 -20.50 -10.89 1.76
N PHE A 75 -19.24 -10.48 1.94
CA PHE A 75 -18.70 -10.08 3.24
C PHE A 75 -18.83 -8.58 3.49
N GLY A 76 -18.93 -8.18 4.76
CA GLY A 76 -18.75 -6.78 5.15
C GLY A 76 -17.32 -6.33 4.86
N ALA A 77 -17.18 -5.23 4.13
CA ALA A 77 -15.88 -4.73 3.69
C ALA A 77 -15.71 -3.24 3.96
N PHE A 78 -14.46 -2.83 4.18
CA PHE A 78 -14.04 -1.46 3.97
C PHE A 78 -13.24 -1.34 2.67
N PHE A 79 -13.40 -0.20 1.99
CA PHE A 79 -12.50 0.22 0.93
C PHE A 79 -11.65 1.38 1.46
N SER A 80 -10.37 1.12 1.73
CA SER A 80 -9.41 2.10 2.24
C SER A 80 -9.03 3.06 1.12
N HIS A 81 -9.71 4.21 1.10
CA HIS A 81 -9.60 5.19 0.03
C HIS A 81 -8.44 6.17 0.26
N VAL A 82 -8.23 6.58 1.50
CA VAL A 82 -7.10 7.44 1.88
C VAL A 82 -6.31 6.77 2.99
N PHE A 83 -5.02 6.58 2.75
CA PHE A 83 -4.04 6.26 3.76
C PHE A 83 -2.85 7.21 3.59
N GLY A 84 -2.50 7.93 4.63
CA GLY A 84 -1.38 8.86 4.54
C GLY A 84 -0.73 9.18 5.88
N VAL A 85 0.59 9.33 5.83
CA VAL A 85 1.43 9.77 6.95
C VAL A 85 2.29 10.93 6.49
N SER A 86 2.28 12.02 7.26
CA SER A 86 3.09 13.20 6.93
C SER A 86 4.58 12.84 6.85
N PRO A 87 5.36 13.46 5.96
CA PRO A 87 6.78 13.13 5.79
C PRO A 87 7.56 13.12 7.11
N GLU A 88 7.27 14.08 8.00
CA GLU A 88 7.95 14.25 9.29
C GLU A 88 7.65 13.12 10.29
N ALA A 89 6.51 12.44 10.11
CA ALA A 89 6.06 11.34 10.98
C ALA A 89 6.32 9.94 10.41
N ARG A 90 6.91 9.85 9.22
CA ARG A 90 7.29 8.56 8.60
C ARG A 90 8.35 7.85 9.43
N ASN A 91 8.37 6.52 9.34
CA ASN A 91 9.29 5.65 10.06
C ASN A 91 9.24 5.74 11.60
N GLN A 92 8.21 6.41 12.15
CA GLN A 92 7.99 6.54 13.60
C GLN A 92 6.86 5.62 14.11
N GLY A 93 6.38 4.67 13.29
CA GLY A 93 5.34 3.72 13.67
C GLY A 93 3.91 4.20 13.45
N VAL A 94 3.68 5.45 13.00
CA VAL A 94 2.33 6.03 12.80
C VAL A 94 1.49 5.18 11.85
N GLY A 95 2.05 4.76 10.70
CA GLY A 95 1.33 3.94 9.73
C GLY A 95 0.93 2.57 10.29
N SER A 96 1.81 1.92 11.04
CA SER A 96 1.51 0.62 11.69
C SER A 96 0.43 0.77 12.75
N SER A 97 0.48 1.81 13.58
CA SER A 97 -0.54 2.07 14.60
C SER A 97 -1.90 2.38 14.00
N LEU A 98 -1.95 3.11 12.87
CA LEU A 98 -3.17 3.36 12.12
C LEU A 98 -3.78 2.04 11.60
N ARG A 99 -3.00 1.17 10.96
CA ARG A 99 -3.46 -0.14 10.44
C ARG A 99 -3.91 -1.08 11.56
N GLU A 100 -3.23 -1.09 12.70
CA GLU A 100 -3.65 -1.87 13.87
C GLU A 100 -5.01 -1.39 14.42
N ALA A 101 -5.19 -0.08 14.57
CA ALA A 101 -6.46 0.50 15.00
C ALA A 101 -7.58 0.26 13.98
N GLU A 102 -7.31 0.40 12.68
CA GLU A 102 -8.23 0.07 11.59
C GLU A 102 -8.72 -1.38 11.71
N ARG A 103 -7.78 -2.35 11.82
CA ARG A 103 -8.13 -3.77 11.98
C ARG A 103 -9.06 -3.98 13.17
N ARG A 104 -8.69 -3.50 14.34
CA ARG A 104 -9.47 -3.67 15.56
C ARG A 104 -10.87 -3.10 15.41
N LEU A 105 -10.98 -1.85 14.95
CA LEU A 105 -12.26 -1.15 14.81
C LEU A 105 -13.14 -1.74 13.69
N ALA A 106 -12.52 -2.20 12.60
CA ALA A 106 -13.21 -2.91 11.54
C ALA A 106 -13.78 -4.25 12.03
N GLN A 107 -13.00 -5.02 12.80
CA GLN A 107 -13.48 -6.28 13.40
C GLN A 107 -14.61 -6.06 14.41
N GLU A 108 -14.56 -5.00 15.21
CA GLU A 108 -15.64 -4.59 16.13
C GLU A 108 -16.93 -4.23 15.36
N ALA A 109 -16.79 -3.68 14.14
CA ALA A 109 -17.89 -3.33 13.25
C ALA A 109 -18.42 -4.51 12.40
N GLY A 110 -17.88 -5.72 12.57
CA GLY A 110 -18.28 -6.90 11.79
C GLY A 110 -17.73 -6.93 10.36
N ILE A 111 -16.69 -6.14 10.09
CA ILE A 111 -15.98 -6.13 8.80
C ILE A 111 -14.98 -7.30 8.75
N ASP A 112 -14.96 -8.00 7.63
CA ASP A 112 -14.10 -9.16 7.41
C ASP A 112 -12.87 -8.83 6.57
N VAL A 113 -12.99 -7.89 5.64
CA VAL A 113 -11.93 -7.54 4.69
C VAL A 113 -11.79 -6.03 4.50
N VAL A 114 -10.55 -5.55 4.45
CA VAL A 114 -10.22 -4.21 3.97
C VAL A 114 -9.59 -4.33 2.60
N ARG A 115 -10.13 -3.59 1.64
CA ARG A 115 -9.60 -3.50 0.27
C ARG A 115 -8.99 -2.14 0.00
N ALA A 116 -8.06 -2.08 -0.93
CA ALA A 116 -7.44 -0.85 -1.38
C ALA A 116 -6.87 -0.99 -2.79
N TRP A 117 -6.70 0.12 -3.50
CA TRP A 117 -5.86 0.18 -4.68
C TRP A 117 -4.50 0.79 -4.33
N VAL A 118 -3.44 0.03 -4.58
CA VAL A 118 -2.08 0.39 -4.18
C VAL A 118 -1.15 0.44 -5.38
N ASP A 119 -0.27 1.41 -5.41
CA ASP A 119 0.79 1.48 -6.41
C ASP A 119 1.88 0.43 -6.10
N PRO A 120 2.08 -0.59 -6.97
CA PRO A 120 3.05 -1.65 -6.73
C PRO A 120 4.51 -1.16 -6.72
N LEU A 121 4.81 0.05 -7.17
CA LEU A 121 6.15 0.63 -7.11
C LEU A 121 6.46 1.33 -5.77
N ARG A 122 5.48 1.45 -4.87
CA ARG A 122 5.66 2.06 -3.54
C ARG A 122 6.15 1.05 -2.51
N SER A 123 7.46 0.98 -2.35
CA SER A 123 8.13 0.02 -1.47
C SER A 123 7.67 0.11 -0.02
N GLN A 124 7.56 1.33 0.55
CA GLN A 124 7.15 1.52 1.95
C GLN A 124 5.71 1.07 2.22
N GLU A 125 4.79 1.37 1.31
CA GLU A 125 3.40 0.94 1.40
C GLU A 125 3.26 -0.56 1.24
N SER A 126 3.98 -1.15 0.28
CA SER A 126 4.08 -2.58 0.07
C SER A 126 4.60 -3.31 1.32
N HIS A 127 5.65 -2.78 1.96
CA HIS A 127 6.16 -3.33 3.21
C HIS A 127 5.10 -3.34 4.32
N LEU A 128 4.36 -2.24 4.47
CA LEU A 128 3.31 -2.14 5.48
C LEU A 128 2.18 -3.14 5.21
N LEU A 129 1.74 -3.29 3.98
CA LEU A 129 0.61 -4.14 3.61
C LEU A 129 0.98 -5.63 3.62
N TRP A 130 2.02 -6.01 2.89
CA TRP A 130 2.36 -7.44 2.75
C TRP A 130 3.06 -8.00 3.98
N ASN A 131 4.04 -7.23 4.51
CA ASN A 131 4.95 -7.74 5.53
C ASN A 131 4.46 -7.49 6.96
N LYS A 132 3.70 -6.40 7.19
CA LYS A 132 3.20 -6.06 8.52
C LYS A 132 1.73 -6.41 8.71
N ALA A 133 0.87 -6.10 7.76
CA ALA A 133 -0.57 -6.36 7.87
C ALA A 133 -0.97 -7.78 7.43
N GLY A 134 -0.23 -8.40 6.51
CA GLY A 134 -0.57 -9.72 5.97
C GLY A 134 -1.58 -9.69 4.83
N ALA A 135 -1.76 -8.53 4.20
CA ALA A 135 -2.56 -8.39 2.99
C ALA A 135 -1.94 -9.15 1.80
N ILE A 136 -2.72 -9.36 0.76
CA ILE A 136 -2.30 -9.92 -0.53
C ILE A 136 -2.74 -9.01 -1.66
N GLY A 137 -1.97 -8.99 -2.77
CA GLY A 137 -2.36 -8.31 -4.01
C GLY A 137 -2.84 -9.32 -5.04
N THR A 138 -3.99 -9.06 -5.66
CA THR A 138 -4.72 -10.07 -6.47
C THR A 138 -4.76 -9.75 -7.95
N THR A 139 -5.05 -8.51 -8.33
CA THR A 139 -5.18 -8.09 -9.73
C THR A 139 -4.42 -6.80 -9.99
N TYR A 140 -3.98 -6.63 -11.24
CA TYR A 140 -3.34 -5.41 -11.70
C TYR A 140 -4.24 -4.68 -12.68
N GLU A 141 -4.42 -3.39 -12.46
CA GLU A 141 -5.22 -2.55 -13.33
C GLU A 141 -4.40 -1.35 -13.82
N ARG A 142 -4.47 -1.11 -15.14
CA ARG A 142 -3.77 0.03 -15.76
C ARG A 142 -4.56 1.31 -15.56
N ASN A 143 -3.88 2.35 -15.16
CA ASN A 143 -4.35 3.74 -15.20
C ASN A 143 -5.74 3.95 -14.57
N VAL A 144 -5.97 3.34 -13.40
CA VAL A 144 -7.27 3.28 -12.69
C VAL A 144 -7.94 4.64 -12.52
N PHE A 145 -7.15 5.69 -12.26
CA PHE A 145 -7.67 7.03 -12.01
C PHE A 145 -7.45 8.01 -13.17
N GLY A 146 -6.93 7.54 -14.33
CA GLY A 146 -6.49 8.43 -15.39
C GLY A 146 -5.26 9.27 -14.96
N GLU A 147 -5.07 10.42 -15.59
CA GLU A 147 -4.00 11.33 -15.25
C GLU A 147 -4.38 12.16 -14.01
N LEU A 148 -3.55 12.08 -12.98
CA LEU A 148 -3.68 12.88 -11.77
C LEU A 148 -2.52 13.88 -11.67
N SER A 149 -2.84 15.09 -11.22
CA SER A 149 -1.88 16.18 -11.04
C SER A 149 -1.34 16.31 -9.61
N ASP A 150 -1.76 15.38 -8.72
CA ASP A 150 -1.30 15.39 -7.34
C ASP A 150 0.19 15.01 -7.23
N SER A 151 0.80 15.35 -6.09
CA SER A 151 2.22 15.11 -5.85
C SER A 151 2.62 13.65 -5.87
N ALA A 152 1.67 12.73 -5.63
CA ALA A 152 1.91 11.29 -5.59
C ALA A 152 1.88 10.63 -6.96
N ASN A 153 1.13 11.17 -7.92
CA ASN A 153 0.84 10.51 -9.19
C ASN A 153 1.31 11.30 -10.42
N ARG A 154 1.58 12.60 -10.31
CA ARG A 154 1.91 13.45 -11.47
C ARG A 154 3.00 12.85 -12.35
N GLY A 155 2.74 12.80 -13.66
CA GLY A 155 3.68 12.33 -14.67
C GLY A 155 3.87 10.81 -14.73
N LEU A 156 3.11 10.04 -13.92
CA LEU A 156 3.05 8.59 -13.97
C LEU A 156 1.61 8.12 -14.20
N ALA A 157 1.44 7.08 -14.98
CA ALA A 157 0.16 6.38 -15.08
C ALA A 157 -0.24 5.81 -13.71
N THR A 158 -1.53 5.89 -13.39
CA THR A 158 -2.08 5.46 -12.10
C THR A 158 -2.40 3.97 -12.06
N ASP A 159 -1.43 3.15 -12.44
CA ASP A 159 -1.54 1.70 -12.36
C ASP A 159 -1.64 1.26 -10.90
N ARG A 160 -2.51 0.30 -10.62
CA ARG A 160 -2.79 -0.18 -9.25
C ARG A 160 -2.86 -1.69 -9.19
N VAL A 161 -2.56 -2.18 -8.01
CA VAL A 161 -2.88 -3.55 -7.58
C VAL A 161 -4.05 -3.50 -6.64
N ASP A 162 -5.04 -4.36 -6.87
CA ASP A 162 -6.14 -4.58 -5.93
C ASP A 162 -5.62 -5.39 -4.74
N VAL A 163 -5.87 -4.88 -3.56
CA VAL A 163 -5.37 -5.42 -2.29
C VAL A 163 -6.54 -5.97 -1.49
N GLU A 164 -6.35 -7.17 -0.96
CA GLU A 164 -7.24 -7.78 0.01
C GLU A 164 -6.51 -8.01 1.34
N TRP A 165 -7.02 -7.42 2.40
CA TRP A 165 -6.57 -7.67 3.76
C TRP A 165 -7.67 -8.35 4.55
N TRP A 166 -7.64 -9.66 4.61
CA TRP A 166 -8.57 -10.49 5.35
C TRP A 166 -8.21 -10.49 6.83
N LEU A 167 -8.97 -9.73 7.62
CA LEU A 167 -8.63 -9.31 8.98
C LEU A 167 -8.49 -10.46 9.99
N ARG A 168 -9.18 -11.60 9.72
CA ARG A 168 -9.19 -12.80 10.57
C ARG A 168 -8.48 -13.99 9.94
N SER A 169 -7.82 -13.82 8.79
CA SER A 169 -7.11 -14.92 8.15
C SER A 169 -5.96 -15.46 9.02
N PRO A 170 -5.60 -16.73 8.90
CA PRO A 170 -4.44 -17.29 9.60
C PRO A 170 -3.16 -16.51 9.33
N ARG A 171 -2.96 -16.05 8.09
CA ARG A 171 -1.84 -15.19 7.70
C ARG A 171 -1.77 -13.90 8.51
N THR A 172 -2.89 -13.17 8.60
CA THR A 172 -2.97 -11.92 9.37
C THR A 172 -2.73 -12.16 10.85
N ARG A 173 -3.32 -13.22 11.43
CA ARG A 173 -3.13 -13.57 12.84
C ARG A 173 -1.69 -13.95 13.14
N ALA A 174 -1.06 -14.77 12.30
CA ALA A 174 0.33 -15.17 12.49
C ALA A 174 1.29 -13.97 12.56
N LEU A 175 1.06 -12.96 11.73
CA LEU A 175 1.87 -11.74 11.73
C LEU A 175 1.60 -10.81 12.91
N LEU A 176 0.34 -10.55 13.22
CA LEU A 176 -0.06 -9.49 14.16
C LEU A 176 -0.26 -9.98 15.60
N GLU A 177 -0.69 -11.22 15.79
CA GLU A 177 -0.98 -11.76 17.13
C GLU A 177 0.14 -12.67 17.64
N GLU A 178 0.77 -13.45 16.74
CA GLU A 178 1.80 -14.42 17.12
C GLU A 178 3.22 -13.88 16.88
N GLY A 179 3.36 -12.70 16.25
CA GLY A 179 4.67 -12.08 15.94
C GLY A 179 5.55 -12.92 15.03
N ARG A 180 4.95 -13.86 14.27
CA ARG A 180 5.70 -14.69 13.34
C ARG A 180 6.22 -13.83 12.18
N PRO A 181 7.52 -13.94 11.85
CA PRO A 181 8.03 -13.23 10.68
C PRO A 181 7.31 -13.76 9.43
N ALA A 182 6.94 -12.85 8.55
CA ALA A 182 6.34 -13.20 7.28
C ALA A 182 7.25 -14.18 6.50
N ALA A 183 6.66 -15.09 5.73
CA ALA A 183 7.38 -16.16 5.03
C ALA A 183 8.54 -15.67 4.17
N HIS A 184 8.41 -14.46 3.59
CA HIS A 184 9.45 -13.82 2.77
C HIS A 184 10.66 -13.30 3.57
N ALA A 185 10.58 -13.17 4.90
CA ALA A 185 11.72 -12.76 5.73
C ALA A 185 12.93 -13.73 5.64
N ARG A 186 12.69 -14.95 5.13
CA ARG A 186 13.71 -15.98 4.91
C ARG A 186 14.14 -16.12 3.44
N VAL A 187 13.58 -15.31 2.53
CA VAL A 187 13.91 -15.33 1.10
C VAL A 187 15.31 -14.75 0.89
N ARG A 188 16.15 -15.46 0.12
CA ARG A 188 17.46 -15.01 -0.32
C ARG A 188 17.43 -14.73 -1.83
N LEU A 189 17.91 -13.58 -2.26
CA LEU A 189 17.88 -13.18 -3.68
C LEU A 189 18.52 -14.22 -4.61
N HIS A 190 19.64 -14.81 -4.19
CA HIS A 190 20.39 -15.76 -5.01
C HIS A 190 19.71 -17.12 -5.20
N GLU A 191 18.64 -17.38 -4.43
CA GLU A 191 17.83 -18.61 -4.52
C GLU A 191 16.54 -18.40 -5.33
N MET A 192 16.28 -17.18 -5.82
CA MET A 192 15.01 -16.81 -6.40
C MET A 192 15.15 -16.37 -7.86
N ALA A 193 14.13 -16.67 -8.65
CA ALA A 193 13.97 -16.07 -9.97
C ALA A 193 13.67 -14.57 -9.84
N VAL A 194 14.51 -13.73 -10.43
CA VAL A 194 14.32 -12.27 -10.49
C VAL A 194 13.93 -11.90 -11.91
N ALA A 195 12.71 -11.40 -12.09
CA ALA A 195 12.16 -11.08 -13.41
C ALA A 195 12.61 -9.72 -13.98
N THR A 196 13.34 -8.93 -13.20
CA THR A 196 13.85 -7.61 -13.60
C THR A 196 15.38 -7.61 -13.64
N ARG A 197 15.95 -7.06 -14.68
CA ARG A 197 17.39 -6.78 -14.77
C ARG A 197 17.62 -5.28 -14.63
N THR A 198 18.45 -4.90 -13.68
CA THR A 198 18.76 -3.50 -13.37
C THR A 198 20.26 -3.26 -13.35
N THR A 199 20.66 -2.01 -13.57
CA THR A 199 22.04 -1.55 -13.39
C THR A 199 22.08 -0.40 -12.40
N ALA A 200 23.23 -0.16 -11.78
CA ALA A 200 23.41 0.95 -10.85
C ALA A 200 24.42 1.96 -11.38
N THR A 201 24.19 3.24 -11.09
CA THR A 201 25.21 4.28 -11.24
C THR A 201 26.24 4.18 -10.12
N PRO A 202 27.39 4.88 -10.24
CA PRO A 202 28.34 5.01 -9.13
C PRO A 202 27.74 5.61 -7.86
N SER A 203 26.68 6.43 -7.98
CA SER A 203 25.94 6.98 -6.84
C SER A 203 24.92 6.01 -6.23
N GLY A 204 24.81 4.79 -6.77
CA GLY A 204 23.87 3.77 -6.28
C GLY A 204 22.45 3.85 -6.83
N ARG A 205 22.12 4.86 -7.67
CA ARG A 205 20.81 4.91 -8.34
C ARG A 205 20.65 3.75 -9.30
N ARG A 206 19.50 3.10 -9.26
CA ARG A 206 19.21 1.95 -10.12
C ARG A 206 18.33 2.32 -11.31
N PHE A 207 18.63 1.69 -12.44
CA PHE A 207 17.91 1.83 -13.70
C PHE A 207 17.39 0.48 -14.16
N LEU A 208 16.14 0.46 -14.63
CA LEU A 208 15.56 -0.72 -15.25
C LEU A 208 16.17 -0.89 -16.65
N VAL A 209 16.82 -2.03 -16.87
CA VAL A 209 17.44 -2.37 -18.17
C VAL A 209 16.49 -3.22 -18.99
N ASP A 210 15.89 -4.25 -18.37
CA ASP A 210 15.11 -5.27 -19.05
C ASP A 210 14.19 -6.00 -18.08
N VAL A 211 13.14 -6.63 -18.59
CA VAL A 211 12.28 -7.53 -17.87
C VAL A 211 12.22 -8.88 -18.58
N LYS A 212 12.36 -9.96 -17.83
CA LYS A 212 12.29 -11.32 -18.39
C LYS A 212 11.52 -12.21 -17.42
N LEU A 213 10.34 -12.63 -17.81
CA LEU A 213 9.59 -13.60 -17.05
C LEU A 213 10.07 -15.01 -17.39
N GLU A 214 10.62 -15.70 -16.38
CA GLU A 214 10.86 -17.13 -16.46
C GLU A 214 9.58 -17.88 -16.10
N THR A 215 9.06 -18.65 -17.05
CA THR A 215 7.83 -19.42 -16.86
C THR A 215 8.09 -20.64 -15.97
N GLY A 216 7.11 -20.97 -15.10
CA GLY A 216 7.15 -22.21 -14.29
C GLY A 216 7.73 -22.06 -12.89
N CYS A 217 8.28 -20.90 -12.51
CA CYS A 217 8.73 -20.66 -11.14
C CYS A 217 7.53 -20.48 -10.20
N ALA A 218 7.55 -21.18 -9.06
CA ALA A 218 6.50 -21.01 -8.05
C ALA A 218 6.55 -19.62 -7.38
N LYS A 219 7.74 -19.01 -7.31
CA LYS A 219 7.97 -17.70 -6.71
C LYS A 219 8.85 -16.86 -7.62
N VAL A 220 8.50 -15.59 -7.76
CA VAL A 220 9.20 -14.62 -8.61
C VAL A 220 9.40 -13.33 -7.84
N LEU A 221 10.58 -12.75 -7.96
CA LEU A 221 10.90 -11.41 -7.47
C LEU A 221 10.88 -10.39 -8.61
N VAL A 222 10.19 -9.29 -8.37
CA VAL A 222 10.16 -8.13 -9.28
C VAL A 222 10.80 -6.96 -8.55
N GLU A 223 11.99 -6.52 -8.99
CA GLU A 223 12.62 -5.34 -8.41
C GLU A 223 11.79 -4.10 -8.73
N ILE A 224 11.66 -3.23 -7.74
CA ILE A 224 10.99 -1.93 -7.82
C ILE A 224 11.91 -0.85 -7.26
N PRO A 225 11.70 0.44 -7.56
CA PRO A 225 12.42 1.53 -6.92
C PRO A 225 12.29 1.45 -5.39
N VAL A 226 13.37 1.76 -4.68
CA VAL A 226 13.33 1.87 -3.21
C VAL A 226 12.40 3.02 -2.80
N ASP A 227 12.45 4.13 -3.54
CA ASP A 227 11.58 5.28 -3.40
C ASP A 227 11.20 5.82 -4.78
N VAL A 228 10.00 5.49 -5.25
CA VAL A 228 9.50 5.92 -6.56
C VAL A 228 9.15 7.41 -6.58
N ASP A 229 8.80 8.00 -5.44
CA ASP A 229 8.46 9.43 -5.37
C ASP A 229 9.72 10.28 -5.53
N LEU A 230 10.79 9.92 -4.82
CA LEU A 230 12.10 10.55 -4.98
C LEU A 230 12.63 10.35 -6.40
N LEU A 231 12.55 9.14 -6.93
CA LEU A 231 12.99 8.85 -8.31
C LEU A 231 12.22 9.70 -9.32
N ARG A 232 10.91 9.84 -9.17
CA ARG A 232 10.08 10.66 -10.06
C ARG A 232 10.47 12.14 -10.01
N ASP A 233 10.77 12.66 -8.83
CA ASP A 233 11.11 14.08 -8.65
C ASP A 233 12.53 14.38 -9.19
N GLU A 234 13.46 13.42 -9.11
CA GLU A 234 14.84 13.56 -9.62
C GLU A 234 15.00 13.17 -11.11
N ASP A 235 14.32 12.12 -11.54
CA ASP A 235 14.38 11.57 -12.89
C ASP A 235 13.02 11.03 -13.36
N PRO A 236 12.13 11.93 -13.82
CA PRO A 236 10.79 11.54 -14.28
C PRO A 236 10.79 10.56 -15.45
N ALA A 237 11.84 10.57 -16.28
CA ALA A 237 11.94 9.66 -17.42
C ALA A 237 12.21 8.23 -16.94
N GLU A 238 13.10 8.07 -15.98
CA GLU A 238 13.40 6.75 -15.41
C GLU A 238 12.22 6.23 -14.57
N ALA A 239 11.53 7.09 -13.79
CA ALA A 239 10.33 6.69 -13.09
C ALA A 239 9.23 6.14 -14.05
N ARG A 240 9.06 6.78 -15.22
CA ARG A 240 8.18 6.27 -16.27
C ARG A 240 8.68 4.96 -16.86
N ARG A 241 10.00 4.78 -17.03
CA ARG A 241 10.59 3.53 -17.53
C ARG A 241 10.26 2.37 -16.58
N TRP A 242 10.41 2.57 -15.27
CA TRP A 242 10.02 1.58 -14.28
C TRP A 242 8.51 1.25 -14.35
N ARG A 243 7.65 2.27 -14.45
CA ARG A 243 6.19 2.09 -14.57
C ARG A 243 5.83 1.24 -15.81
N VAL A 244 6.34 1.62 -16.96
CA VAL A 244 6.02 0.96 -18.23
C VAL A 244 6.67 -0.43 -18.29
N GLY A 245 7.93 -0.55 -17.89
CA GLY A 245 8.65 -1.81 -17.97
C GLY A 245 8.15 -2.89 -17.01
N THR A 246 7.64 -2.53 -15.83
CA THR A 246 7.09 -3.52 -14.89
C THR A 246 5.60 -3.81 -15.10
N ARG A 247 4.87 -2.97 -15.85
CA ARG A 247 3.43 -3.09 -16.10
C ARG A 247 3.02 -4.45 -16.62
N GLU A 248 3.56 -4.82 -17.79
CA GLU A 248 3.23 -6.08 -18.44
C GLU A 248 3.61 -7.28 -17.58
N LEU A 249 4.71 -7.17 -16.85
CA LEU A 249 5.17 -8.20 -15.94
C LEU A 249 4.18 -8.46 -14.78
N PHE A 250 3.75 -7.39 -14.09
CA PHE A 250 2.74 -7.52 -13.03
C PHE A 250 1.41 -8.03 -13.56
N GLU A 251 0.96 -7.50 -14.70
CA GLU A 251 -0.28 -7.89 -15.35
C GLU A 251 -0.27 -9.36 -15.73
N GLN A 252 0.81 -9.84 -16.36
CA GLN A 252 0.95 -11.23 -16.74
C GLN A 252 1.05 -12.16 -15.51
N LEU A 253 1.85 -11.81 -14.51
CA LEU A 253 1.99 -12.63 -13.30
C LEU A 253 0.66 -12.75 -12.56
N LEU A 254 0.02 -11.62 -12.20
CA LEU A 254 -1.25 -11.63 -11.49
C LEU A 254 -2.37 -12.26 -12.32
N GLY A 255 -2.39 -12.05 -13.66
CA GLY A 255 -3.35 -12.67 -14.58
C GLY A 255 -3.15 -14.18 -14.77
N THR A 256 -2.04 -14.76 -14.34
CA THR A 256 -1.74 -16.21 -14.47
C THR A 256 -1.70 -16.95 -13.13
N GLY A 257 -2.32 -16.36 -12.10
CA GLY A 257 -2.54 -17.00 -10.80
C GLY A 257 -1.40 -16.79 -9.79
N TYR A 258 -0.52 -15.81 -10.03
CA TYR A 258 0.37 -15.34 -8.95
C TYR A 258 -0.36 -14.30 -8.10
N LEU A 259 0.03 -14.23 -6.83
CA LEU A 259 -0.41 -13.21 -5.88
C LEU A 259 0.80 -12.46 -5.34
N LEU A 260 0.65 -11.16 -5.12
CA LEU A 260 1.62 -10.36 -4.35
C LEU A 260 1.48 -10.74 -2.88
N VAL A 261 2.55 -11.28 -2.29
CA VAL A 261 2.52 -11.81 -0.92
C VAL A 261 3.62 -11.25 -0.02
N GLY A 262 4.55 -10.46 -0.54
CA GLY A 262 5.65 -9.94 0.25
C GLY A 262 6.47 -8.86 -0.43
N LEU A 263 7.28 -8.20 0.37
CA LEU A 263 8.36 -7.33 -0.08
C LEU A 263 9.67 -7.78 0.54
N VAL A 264 10.70 -7.97 -0.29
CA VAL A 264 12.06 -8.31 0.13
C VAL A 264 12.94 -7.08 0.00
N HIS A 265 13.66 -6.78 1.07
CA HIS A 265 14.71 -5.77 1.09
C HIS A 265 16.06 -6.45 1.26
N GLU A 266 16.96 -6.30 0.28
CA GLU A 266 18.30 -6.84 0.36
C GLU A 266 19.29 -5.99 -0.44
N GLY A 267 20.44 -5.67 0.14
CA GLY A 267 21.49 -4.90 -0.53
C GLY A 267 21.07 -3.51 -1.02
N GLY A 268 20.19 -2.82 -0.29
CA GLY A 268 19.65 -1.51 -0.70
C GLY A 268 18.68 -1.56 -1.88
N ARG A 269 18.12 -2.72 -2.17
CA ARG A 269 17.15 -2.97 -3.25
C ARG A 269 15.83 -3.43 -2.65
N SER A 270 14.74 -3.17 -3.37
CA SER A 270 13.38 -3.58 -3.01
C SER A 270 12.79 -4.48 -4.07
N PHE A 271 12.15 -5.58 -3.65
CA PHE A 271 11.56 -6.55 -4.56
C PHE A 271 10.16 -6.92 -4.10
N GLN A 272 9.19 -6.81 -4.98
CA GLN A 272 7.89 -7.44 -4.79
C GLN A 272 8.05 -8.96 -4.92
N LEU A 273 7.54 -9.71 -3.95
CA LEU A 273 7.48 -11.17 -4.00
C LEU A 273 6.11 -11.61 -4.49
N LEU A 274 6.10 -12.29 -5.63
CA LEU A 274 4.90 -12.92 -6.16
C LEU A 274 5.03 -14.44 -6.03
N GLU A 275 3.93 -15.07 -5.63
CA GLU A 275 3.85 -16.53 -5.46
C GLU A 275 2.65 -17.08 -6.24
N LYS A 276 2.90 -18.15 -7.01
CA LYS A 276 1.85 -18.87 -7.74
C LYS A 276 1.11 -19.79 -6.79
N VAL A 277 -0.01 -19.32 -6.28
CA VAL A 277 -0.75 -19.95 -5.20
C VAL A 277 -2.22 -19.52 -5.27
N ASP A 278 -3.14 -20.39 -4.89
CA ASP A 278 -4.54 -19.98 -4.74
C ASP A 278 -4.73 -19.02 -3.53
N ARG A 279 -5.80 -18.24 -3.58
CA ARG A 279 -6.09 -17.21 -2.55
C ARG A 279 -6.24 -17.81 -1.15
N GLY A 280 -6.88 -18.96 -1.02
CA GLY A 280 -7.05 -19.63 0.27
C GLY A 280 -5.71 -19.99 0.90
N ALA A 281 -4.85 -20.66 0.14
CA ALA A 281 -3.51 -21.04 0.61
C ALA A 281 -2.64 -19.79 0.91
N ALA A 282 -2.72 -18.72 0.09
CA ALA A 282 -2.03 -17.47 0.36
C ALA A 282 -2.46 -16.82 1.68
N LEU A 283 -3.72 -16.98 2.06
CA LEU A 283 -4.29 -16.50 3.33
C LEU A 283 -4.02 -17.46 4.51
N GLY A 284 -3.42 -18.63 4.24
CA GLY A 284 -3.07 -19.62 5.23
C GLY A 284 -4.19 -20.63 5.55
N HIS A 285 -5.20 -20.71 4.70
CA HIS A 285 -6.20 -21.78 4.72
C HIS A 285 -5.62 -22.95 3.92
N GLY A 286 -5.01 -23.93 4.59
CA GLY A 286 -4.44 -25.13 4.01
C GLY A 286 -5.32 -26.34 4.23
#